data_7f1dc41628d6bf037a8df12d78448795
#
_entry.id   7f1dc41628d6bf037a8df12d78448795
#
_cell.length_a   1.000
_cell.length_b   1.000
_cell.length_c   1.000
_cell.angle_alpha   90.00
_cell.angle_beta   90.00
_cell.angle_gamma   90.00
#
_symmetry.space_group_name_H-M   'P 1'
#
loop_
_entity.id
_entity.type
_entity.pdbx_description
1 polymer ?
#
loop_
_entity_poly.entity_id
_entity_poly.type
_entity_poly.pdbx_seq_one_letter_code
_entity_poly.pdbx_strand_id
1 'polypeptide(L)'
;MLYRTYADYFREKFGSRIQKLSVDGGFSCPNRDGSVGSGGCTFCRNEAFNPSYCRRVDTITAQLDEGIAFHRHRYRKAPKYLAYFQAYSNTYAPVEVLRKRYEEALRHDGVIGIVVGTRPDCIDEAKLDLLEELAERYYVAVEYGIESCYDHTLQAINRGHDFVCTQHAVEMTARRGLAVGGHLIIGLPGESRDDIVNETTLLNALPLTSVKFHQLQILKDTEMERQYADENFRASLMQLTLEEYVALVCDMLERLRPDMVVERVAGEVPPRYQACPERSFRRADGRLMRNEELPTLVDAELQRRGSQQGSRYKKQTP
;
A
#
# COMPACT_ATOMS: atom_id res chain seq x y z
N MET A 1 15.65 -9.39 9.47
CA MET A 1 15.67 -9.00 8.05
C MET A 1 16.74 -7.96 7.85
N LEU A 2 17.39 -7.95 6.69
CA LEU A 2 18.39 -6.95 6.30
C LEU A 2 17.75 -5.62 5.82
N TYR A 3 16.48 -5.44 6.12
CA TYR A 3 15.72 -4.21 5.92
C TYR A 3 14.74 -3.98 7.08
N ARG A 4 14.37 -2.72 7.31
CA ARG A 4 13.50 -2.30 8.42
C ARG A 4 12.05 -2.69 8.13
N THR A 5 11.55 -3.71 8.82
CA THR A 5 10.20 -4.21 8.61
C THR A 5 9.17 -3.44 9.43
N TYR A 6 7.92 -3.49 8.98
CA TYR A 6 6.78 -2.96 9.72
C TYR A 6 6.60 -3.62 11.10
N ALA A 7 6.94 -4.92 11.19
CA ALA A 7 6.90 -5.64 12.46
C ALA A 7 7.95 -5.14 13.45
N ASP A 8 9.15 -4.80 12.99
CA ASP A 8 10.21 -4.23 13.83
C ASP A 8 9.82 -2.82 14.30
N TYR A 9 9.33 -1.97 13.39
CA TYR A 9 8.84 -0.63 13.71
C TYR A 9 7.80 -0.64 14.84
N PHE A 10 6.80 -1.53 14.74
CA PHE A 10 5.78 -1.58 15.79
C PHE A 10 6.29 -2.19 17.10
N ARG A 11 7.22 -3.12 17.02
CA ARG A 11 7.86 -3.69 18.20
C ARG A 11 8.68 -2.64 18.94
N GLU A 12 9.41 -1.80 18.21
CA GLU A 12 10.13 -0.64 18.76
C GLU A 12 9.17 0.37 19.39
N LYS A 13 8.07 0.70 18.71
CA LYS A 13 7.14 1.75 19.13
C LYS A 13 6.20 1.34 20.26
N PHE A 14 5.72 0.08 20.28
CA PHE A 14 4.68 -0.39 21.21
C PHE A 14 5.08 -1.59 22.07
N GLY A 15 6.32 -2.05 21.98
CA GLY A 15 6.82 -3.21 22.73
C GLY A 15 6.22 -4.55 22.30
N SER A 16 5.37 -4.58 21.28
CA SER A 16 4.66 -5.78 20.84
C SER A 16 4.35 -5.76 19.34
N ARG A 17 4.00 -6.93 18.83
CA ARG A 17 3.47 -7.05 17.47
C ARG A 17 2.06 -6.46 17.41
N ILE A 18 1.82 -5.65 16.38
CA ILE A 18 0.52 -5.07 16.06
C ILE A 18 -0.01 -5.71 14.78
N GLN A 19 -1.31 -6.02 14.73
CA GLN A 19 -1.97 -6.56 13.55
C GLN A 19 -2.90 -5.51 12.96
N LYS A 20 -2.73 -5.22 11.66
CA LYS A 20 -3.71 -4.47 10.88
C LYS A 20 -4.93 -5.35 10.58
N LEU A 21 -6.12 -4.81 10.80
CA LEU A 21 -7.41 -5.41 10.44
C LEU A 21 -8.07 -4.51 9.40
N SER A 22 -8.21 -5.01 8.18
CA SER A 22 -8.88 -4.26 7.12
C SER A 22 -10.36 -4.06 7.45
N VAL A 23 -10.85 -2.84 7.21
CA VAL A 23 -12.27 -2.48 7.31
C VAL A 23 -12.70 -1.69 6.09
N ASP A 24 -13.93 -1.87 5.66
CA ASP A 24 -14.60 -1.08 4.64
C ASP A 24 -15.46 0.00 5.30
N GLY A 25 -15.02 1.25 5.21
CA GLY A 25 -15.72 2.42 5.77
C GLY A 25 -16.97 2.83 5.01
N GLY A 26 -17.28 2.19 3.89
CA GLY A 26 -18.41 2.53 3.02
C GLY A 26 -18.16 3.74 2.13
N PHE A 27 -16.91 4.15 1.97
CA PHE A 27 -16.53 5.30 1.15
C PHE A 27 -16.54 4.99 -0.36
N SER A 28 -16.37 6.02 -1.17
CA SER A 28 -16.26 5.96 -2.63
C SER A 28 -14.87 6.44 -3.10
N CYS A 29 -14.75 6.67 -4.40
CA CYS A 29 -13.53 7.20 -5.00
C CYS A 29 -13.91 8.25 -6.07
N PRO A 30 -13.35 9.47 -6.03
CA PRO A 30 -13.70 10.56 -6.96
C PRO A 30 -13.32 10.22 -8.41
N ASN A 31 -12.41 9.27 -8.62
CA ASN A 31 -12.06 8.77 -9.95
C ASN A 31 -13.07 7.74 -10.51
N ARG A 32 -14.16 7.44 -9.76
CA ARG A 32 -15.23 6.52 -10.17
C ARG A 32 -16.59 7.17 -10.27
N ASP A 33 -16.89 8.16 -9.44
CA ASP A 33 -18.20 8.79 -9.34
C ASP A 33 -18.38 10.02 -10.26
N GLY A 34 -17.35 10.35 -11.03
CA GLY A 34 -17.37 11.46 -12.00
C GLY A 34 -16.82 12.77 -11.46
N SER A 35 -16.42 12.85 -10.18
CA SER A 35 -15.90 14.10 -9.58
C SER A 35 -14.53 14.48 -10.12
N VAL A 36 -13.66 13.50 -10.34
CA VAL A 36 -12.33 13.66 -10.96
C VAL A 36 -12.27 12.89 -12.27
N GLY A 37 -12.80 11.67 -12.28
CA GLY A 37 -12.82 10.80 -13.45
C GLY A 37 -13.92 9.75 -13.35
N SER A 38 -14.07 8.95 -14.40
CA SER A 38 -15.02 7.84 -14.46
C SER A 38 -14.30 6.51 -14.64
N GLY A 39 -14.88 5.42 -14.12
CA GLY A 39 -14.34 4.06 -14.26
C GLY A 39 -13.23 3.70 -13.26
N GLY A 40 -12.53 4.69 -12.71
CA GLY A 40 -11.41 4.47 -11.79
C GLY A 40 -10.07 4.27 -12.50
N CYS A 41 -9.03 3.95 -11.73
CA CYS A 41 -7.74 3.55 -12.28
C CYS A 41 -7.87 2.25 -13.08
N THR A 42 -7.13 2.12 -14.18
CA THR A 42 -7.26 1.00 -15.13
C THR A 42 -7.07 -0.37 -14.51
N PHE A 43 -6.27 -0.47 -13.47
CA PHE A 43 -5.94 -1.71 -12.73
C PHE A 43 -6.90 -2.00 -11.57
N CYS A 44 -7.78 -1.07 -11.18
CA CYS A 44 -8.41 -1.10 -9.87
C CYS A 44 -9.66 -1.97 -9.80
N ARG A 45 -9.59 -3.01 -8.95
CA ARG A 45 -10.74 -3.80 -8.50
C ARG A 45 -10.67 -4.00 -6.98
N ASN A 46 -11.42 -3.20 -6.24
CA ASN A 46 -11.34 -3.15 -4.77
C ASN A 46 -11.66 -4.50 -4.09
N GLU A 47 -12.67 -5.23 -4.59
CA GLU A 47 -13.08 -6.51 -4.00
C GLU A 47 -11.95 -7.56 -4.01
N ALA A 48 -10.97 -7.41 -4.89
CA ALA A 48 -9.83 -8.33 -4.97
C ALA A 48 -8.87 -8.21 -3.77
N PHE A 49 -8.89 -7.07 -3.09
CA PHE A 49 -7.98 -6.76 -1.98
C PHE A 49 -8.67 -6.78 -0.61
N ASN A 50 -10.00 -6.84 -0.58
CA ASN A 50 -10.75 -6.91 0.66
C ASN A 50 -10.82 -8.34 1.19
N PRO A 51 -10.48 -8.59 2.47
CA PRO A 51 -10.74 -9.87 3.12
C PRO A 51 -12.22 -10.24 3.08
N SER A 52 -12.53 -11.53 3.15
CA SER A 52 -13.91 -12.04 3.07
C SER A 52 -14.82 -11.54 4.20
N TYR A 53 -14.26 -11.17 5.33
CA TYR A 53 -14.97 -10.61 6.48
C TYR A 53 -15.28 -9.11 6.34
N CYS A 54 -14.61 -8.42 5.42
CA CYS A 54 -14.73 -6.97 5.24
C CYS A 54 -15.90 -6.70 4.28
N ARG A 55 -17.07 -6.39 4.83
CA ARG A 55 -18.30 -6.14 4.07
C ARG A 55 -18.82 -4.74 4.33
N ARG A 56 -19.07 -4.00 3.27
CA ARG A 56 -19.56 -2.62 3.31
C ARG A 56 -20.87 -2.43 4.09
N VAL A 57 -21.70 -3.46 4.15
CA VAL A 57 -23.00 -3.43 4.85
C VAL A 57 -22.91 -3.62 6.35
N ASP A 58 -21.78 -4.14 6.84
CA ASP A 58 -21.55 -4.40 8.25
C ASP A 58 -21.01 -3.14 8.93
N THR A 59 -21.27 -3.02 10.25
CA THR A 59 -20.65 -1.97 11.07
C THR A 59 -19.13 -2.15 11.12
N ILE A 60 -18.38 -1.09 11.38
CA ILE A 60 -16.93 -1.19 11.58
C ILE A 60 -16.58 -2.13 12.72
N THR A 61 -17.35 -2.06 13.82
CA THR A 61 -17.20 -2.96 14.97
C THR A 61 -17.36 -4.43 14.57
N ALA A 62 -18.40 -4.78 13.82
CA ALA A 62 -18.62 -6.15 13.36
C ALA A 62 -17.50 -6.65 12.46
N GLN A 63 -17.00 -5.79 11.54
CA GLN A 63 -15.86 -6.13 10.70
C GLN A 63 -14.57 -6.35 11.50
N LEU A 64 -14.36 -5.59 12.57
CA LEU A 64 -13.20 -5.76 13.47
C LEU A 64 -13.30 -7.08 14.24
N ASP A 65 -14.47 -7.40 14.79
CA ASP A 65 -14.72 -8.67 15.50
C ASP A 65 -14.46 -9.88 14.59
N GLU A 66 -15.01 -9.86 13.38
CA GLU A 66 -14.78 -10.92 12.39
C GLU A 66 -13.31 -10.97 11.95
N GLY A 67 -12.65 -9.82 11.79
CA GLY A 67 -11.24 -9.72 11.46
C GLY A 67 -10.34 -10.32 12.55
N ILE A 68 -10.62 -10.05 13.82
CA ILE A 68 -9.93 -10.64 14.97
C ILE A 68 -10.13 -12.16 14.96
N ALA A 69 -11.36 -12.64 14.78
CA ALA A 69 -11.66 -14.07 14.70
C ALA A 69 -10.93 -14.74 13.54
N PHE A 70 -10.93 -14.13 12.35
CA PHE A 70 -10.23 -14.62 11.15
C PHE A 70 -8.72 -14.76 11.36
N HIS A 71 -8.08 -13.78 12.04
CA HIS A 71 -6.65 -13.78 12.26
C HIS A 71 -6.19 -14.53 13.52
N ARG A 72 -7.11 -14.89 14.43
CA ARG A 72 -6.81 -15.51 15.73
C ARG A 72 -5.96 -16.78 15.60
N HIS A 73 -6.20 -17.58 14.59
CA HIS A 73 -5.44 -18.82 14.34
C HIS A 73 -4.09 -18.56 13.69
N ARG A 74 -3.98 -17.49 12.90
CA ARG A 74 -2.77 -17.15 12.13
C ARG A 74 -1.79 -16.28 12.95
N TYR A 75 -2.32 -15.43 13.84
CA TYR A 75 -1.54 -14.42 14.60
C TYR A 75 -1.84 -14.44 16.10
N ARG A 76 -1.80 -15.63 16.71
CA ARG A 76 -2.10 -15.85 18.14
C ARG A 76 -1.42 -14.89 19.14
N LYS A 77 -0.39 -14.14 18.70
CA LYS A 77 0.44 -13.28 19.56
C LYS A 77 0.30 -11.77 19.25
N ALA A 78 -0.74 -11.33 18.58
CA ALA A 78 -1.00 -9.90 18.42
C ALA A 78 -2.01 -9.44 19.49
N PRO A 79 -1.57 -8.78 20.57
CA PRO A 79 -2.47 -8.35 21.65
C PRO A 79 -3.20 -7.05 21.31
N LYS A 80 -2.80 -6.36 20.24
CA LYS A 80 -3.31 -5.04 19.84
C LYS A 80 -3.49 -4.95 18.33
N TYR A 81 -4.43 -4.13 17.92
CA TYR A 81 -4.84 -4.00 16.52
C TYR A 81 -4.82 -2.56 16.04
N LEU A 82 -4.68 -2.39 14.72
CA LEU A 82 -4.96 -1.15 14.01
C LEU A 82 -6.14 -1.40 13.07
N ALA A 83 -7.15 -0.56 13.11
CA ALA A 83 -8.19 -0.59 12.10
C ALA A 83 -7.66 0.04 10.81
N TYR A 84 -7.62 -0.74 9.73
CA TYR A 84 -7.09 -0.31 8.45
C TYR A 84 -8.22 -0.07 7.46
N PHE A 85 -8.55 1.19 7.26
CA PHE A 85 -9.49 1.64 6.25
C PHE A 85 -8.82 1.54 4.88
N GLN A 86 -9.10 0.48 4.14
CA GLN A 86 -8.39 0.14 2.91
C GLN A 86 -9.22 0.37 1.64
N ALA A 87 -10.53 0.09 1.69
CA ALA A 87 -11.38 0.12 0.50
C ALA A 87 -11.60 1.54 -0.03
N TYR A 88 -11.29 1.77 -1.30
CA TYR A 88 -11.46 3.06 -2.00
C TYR A 88 -10.61 4.20 -1.41
N SER A 89 -11.21 5.41 -1.25
CA SER A 89 -10.53 6.60 -0.73
C SER A 89 -11.16 7.00 0.60
N ASN A 90 -10.50 6.65 1.68
CA ASN A 90 -11.10 6.69 3.02
C ASN A 90 -11.07 8.08 3.69
N THR A 91 -10.66 9.11 2.96
CA THR A 91 -10.84 10.52 3.33
C THR A 91 -11.83 11.24 2.39
N TYR A 92 -12.44 10.50 1.45
CA TYR A 92 -13.39 11.07 0.48
C TYR A 92 -14.82 11.08 1.04
N ALA A 93 -15.03 11.93 2.05
CA ALA A 93 -16.33 12.20 2.67
C ALA A 93 -16.25 13.51 3.49
N PRO A 94 -17.39 14.09 3.90
CA PRO A 94 -17.43 15.15 4.91
C PRO A 94 -16.77 14.73 6.23
N VAL A 95 -16.14 15.68 6.92
CA VAL A 95 -15.35 15.43 8.14
C VAL A 95 -16.18 14.72 9.23
N GLU A 96 -17.46 15.08 9.39
CA GLU A 96 -18.37 14.49 10.37
C GLU A 96 -18.63 13.01 10.10
N VAL A 97 -18.68 12.62 8.81
CA VAL A 97 -18.85 11.22 8.41
C VAL A 97 -17.56 10.44 8.69
N LEU A 98 -16.40 11.04 8.38
CA LEU A 98 -15.08 10.46 8.68
C LEU A 98 -14.92 10.26 10.18
N ARG A 99 -15.20 11.29 10.98
CA ARG A 99 -15.14 11.23 12.45
C ARG A 99 -15.96 10.07 13.01
N LYS A 100 -17.20 9.96 12.58
CA LYS A 100 -18.10 8.89 13.05
C LYS A 100 -17.50 7.50 12.77
N ARG A 101 -16.95 7.27 11.58
CA ARG A 101 -16.36 5.99 11.20
C ARG A 101 -15.05 5.68 11.92
N TYR A 102 -14.17 6.68 12.06
CA TYR A 102 -12.89 6.49 12.74
C TYR A 102 -13.08 6.29 14.24
N GLU A 103 -13.96 7.07 14.88
CA GLU A 103 -14.27 6.88 16.30
C GLU A 103 -14.98 5.56 16.59
N GLU A 104 -15.84 5.05 15.68
CA GLU A 104 -16.42 3.72 15.81
C GLU A 104 -15.33 2.65 15.90
N ALA A 105 -14.31 2.72 15.02
CA ALA A 105 -13.18 1.80 15.06
C ALA A 105 -12.35 1.95 16.35
N LEU A 106 -12.10 3.18 16.79
CA LEU A 106 -11.26 3.49 17.95
C LEU A 106 -11.92 3.16 19.30
N ARG A 107 -13.26 3.02 19.35
CA ARG A 107 -13.99 2.54 20.55
C ARG A 107 -13.88 1.03 20.74
N HIS A 108 -13.42 0.28 19.74
CA HIS A 108 -13.29 -1.16 19.84
C HIS A 108 -12.13 -1.55 20.76
N ASP A 109 -12.37 -2.45 21.71
CA ASP A 109 -11.36 -2.96 22.64
C ASP A 109 -10.19 -3.61 21.88
N GLY A 110 -8.96 -3.26 22.25
CA GLY A 110 -7.74 -3.75 21.63
C GLY A 110 -7.32 -3.00 20.36
N VAL A 111 -8.14 -2.09 19.83
CA VAL A 111 -7.74 -1.17 18.75
C VAL A 111 -6.98 0.02 19.35
N ILE A 112 -5.72 0.17 18.96
CA ILE A 112 -4.84 1.24 19.47
C ILE A 112 -4.66 2.39 18.48
N GLY A 113 -5.31 2.30 17.32
CA GLY A 113 -5.21 3.34 16.30
C GLY A 113 -5.81 2.94 14.97
N ILE A 114 -5.71 3.87 14.03
CA ILE A 114 -6.21 3.71 12.67
C ILE A 114 -5.09 3.91 11.64
N VAL A 115 -5.25 3.24 10.51
CA VAL A 115 -4.48 3.49 9.29
C VAL A 115 -5.49 3.80 8.19
N VAL A 116 -5.33 4.94 7.53
CA VAL A 116 -6.27 5.45 6.55
C VAL A 116 -5.65 5.41 5.16
N GLY A 117 -6.04 4.41 4.36
CA GLY A 117 -5.64 4.32 2.96
C GLY A 117 -6.47 5.27 2.09
N THR A 118 -5.82 6.16 1.36
CA THR A 118 -6.54 7.16 0.55
C THR A 118 -5.74 7.59 -0.68
N ARG A 119 -6.36 8.44 -1.49
CA ARG A 119 -5.73 9.12 -2.62
C ARG A 119 -5.13 10.44 -2.15
N PRO A 120 -4.01 10.89 -2.74
CA PRO A 120 -3.40 12.19 -2.42
C PRO A 120 -4.35 13.39 -2.63
N ASP A 121 -5.19 13.34 -3.67
CA ASP A 121 -6.16 14.39 -4.03
C ASP A 121 -7.44 14.38 -3.17
N CYS A 122 -7.53 13.50 -2.17
CA CYS A 122 -8.67 13.40 -1.26
C CYS A 122 -8.39 13.93 0.15
N ILE A 123 -7.28 14.62 0.36
CA ILE A 123 -6.90 15.19 1.66
C ILE A 123 -6.97 16.74 1.61
N ASP A 124 -7.34 17.33 2.71
CA ASP A 124 -7.35 18.78 2.93
C ASP A 124 -7.09 19.10 4.42
N GLU A 125 -6.94 20.37 4.75
CA GLU A 125 -6.62 20.82 6.11
C GLU A 125 -7.66 20.33 7.14
N ALA A 126 -8.96 20.44 6.83
CA ALA A 126 -10.02 20.04 7.77
C ALA A 126 -10.00 18.54 8.09
N LYS A 127 -9.63 17.71 7.13
CA LYS A 127 -9.46 16.27 7.35
C LYS A 127 -8.20 15.97 8.15
N LEU A 128 -7.12 16.73 7.89
CA LEU A 128 -5.88 16.63 8.66
C LEU A 128 -6.09 17.09 10.11
N ASP A 129 -6.88 18.15 10.35
CA ASP A 129 -7.23 18.58 11.70
C ASP A 129 -7.93 17.46 12.49
N LEU A 130 -8.87 16.75 11.87
CA LEU A 130 -9.51 15.59 12.48
C LEU A 130 -8.49 14.47 12.80
N LEU A 131 -7.61 14.16 11.86
CA LEU A 131 -6.63 13.08 12.06
C LEU A 131 -5.58 13.44 13.12
N GLU A 132 -5.17 14.69 13.20
CA GLU A 132 -4.27 15.23 14.22
C GLU A 132 -4.92 15.17 15.60
N GLU A 133 -6.18 15.60 15.75
CA GLU A 133 -6.95 15.48 16.99
C GLU A 133 -7.01 14.02 17.46
N LEU A 134 -7.29 13.08 16.58
CA LEU A 134 -7.30 11.65 16.91
C LEU A 134 -5.91 11.14 17.31
N ALA A 135 -4.86 11.69 16.72
CA ALA A 135 -3.47 11.31 16.98
C ALA A 135 -2.98 11.72 18.38
N GLU A 136 -3.64 12.65 19.07
CA GLU A 136 -3.32 12.98 20.47
C GLU A 136 -3.47 11.77 21.42
N ARG A 137 -4.33 10.81 21.07
CA ARG A 137 -4.68 9.67 21.94
C ARG A 137 -4.39 8.31 21.31
N TYR A 138 -4.32 8.24 19.99
CA TYR A 138 -4.24 6.99 19.24
C TYR A 138 -3.09 7.02 18.24
N TYR A 139 -2.68 5.87 17.76
CA TYR A 139 -1.80 5.83 16.60
C TYR A 139 -2.63 6.14 15.33
N VAL A 140 -2.22 7.16 14.59
CA VAL A 140 -2.84 7.52 13.31
C VAL A 140 -1.77 7.53 12.22
N ALA A 141 -2.07 6.84 11.12
CA ALA A 141 -1.25 6.87 9.92
C ALA A 141 -2.14 7.08 8.68
N VAL A 142 -1.62 7.84 7.72
CA VAL A 142 -2.24 7.99 6.39
C VAL A 142 -1.36 7.25 5.38
N GLU A 143 -1.96 6.35 4.59
CA GLU A 143 -1.29 5.63 3.53
C GLU A 143 -1.81 6.11 2.17
N TYR A 144 -0.95 6.75 1.41
CA TYR A 144 -1.29 7.25 0.08
C TYR A 144 -1.01 6.22 -1.01
N GLY A 145 -1.99 5.99 -1.86
CA GLY A 145 -1.75 5.31 -3.13
C GLY A 145 -0.97 6.24 -4.06
N ILE A 146 0.35 6.18 -4.01
CA ILE A 146 1.24 6.89 -4.93
C ILE A 146 1.16 6.24 -6.30
N GLU A 147 1.26 4.94 -6.32
CA GLU A 147 1.27 3.98 -7.43
C GLU A 147 2.52 4.09 -8.29
N SER A 148 2.87 5.31 -8.75
CA SER A 148 4.08 5.67 -9.50
C SER A 148 4.50 7.10 -9.17
N CYS A 149 5.79 7.40 -9.30
CA CYS A 149 6.35 8.75 -9.19
C CYS A 149 6.41 9.49 -10.53
N TYR A 150 5.88 8.90 -11.62
CA TYR A 150 5.97 9.45 -12.97
C TYR A 150 4.59 9.81 -13.53
N ASP A 151 4.43 11.07 -13.95
CA ASP A 151 3.15 11.59 -14.44
C ASP A 151 2.66 10.87 -15.70
N HIS A 152 3.57 10.47 -16.60
CA HIS A 152 3.19 9.70 -17.79
C HIS A 152 2.57 8.34 -17.42
N THR A 153 3.10 7.66 -16.40
CA THR A 153 2.57 6.42 -15.87
C THR A 153 1.23 6.66 -15.18
N LEU A 154 1.13 7.70 -14.33
CA LEU A 154 -0.11 8.08 -13.66
C LEU A 154 -1.23 8.38 -14.67
N GLN A 155 -0.91 9.04 -15.78
CA GLN A 155 -1.86 9.26 -16.88
C GLN A 155 -2.26 7.96 -17.58
N ALA A 156 -1.28 7.09 -17.90
CA ALA A 156 -1.54 5.80 -18.56
C ALA A 156 -2.46 4.88 -17.74
N ILE A 157 -2.40 4.95 -16.41
CA ILE A 157 -3.27 4.17 -15.52
C ILE A 157 -4.55 4.91 -15.10
N ASN A 158 -4.86 6.04 -15.72
CA ASN A 158 -6.03 6.88 -15.38
C ASN A 158 -6.08 7.23 -13.88
N ARG A 159 -4.95 7.68 -13.31
CA ARG A 159 -4.87 7.99 -11.87
C ARG A 159 -5.66 9.24 -11.48
N GLY A 160 -5.75 10.24 -12.36
CA GLY A 160 -6.52 11.47 -12.17
C GLY A 160 -5.86 12.53 -11.29
N HIS A 161 -4.63 12.33 -10.86
CA HIS A 161 -3.75 13.32 -10.22
C HIS A 161 -2.30 13.06 -10.65
N ASP A 162 -1.43 14.04 -10.47
CA ASP A 162 0.00 13.99 -10.75
C ASP A 162 0.85 13.70 -9.49
N PHE A 163 2.16 13.61 -9.68
CA PHE A 163 3.08 13.35 -8.57
C PHE A 163 3.24 14.57 -7.66
N VAL A 164 3.06 15.79 -8.17
CA VAL A 164 3.11 17.03 -7.36
C VAL A 164 1.98 17.03 -6.33
N CYS A 165 0.78 16.56 -6.70
CA CYS A 165 -0.32 16.34 -5.76
C CYS A 165 0.08 15.37 -4.64
N THR A 166 0.78 14.29 -4.98
CA THR A 166 1.31 13.33 -4.00
C THR A 166 2.31 13.98 -3.03
N GLN A 167 3.28 14.74 -3.56
CA GLN A 167 4.28 15.44 -2.74
C GLN A 167 3.60 16.37 -1.74
N HIS A 168 2.66 17.19 -2.21
CA HIS A 168 1.92 18.13 -1.37
C HIS A 168 1.14 17.42 -0.25
N ALA A 169 0.39 16.34 -0.58
CA ALA A 169 -0.38 15.59 0.41
C ALA A 169 0.53 14.95 1.48
N VAL A 170 1.64 14.34 1.08
CA VAL A 170 2.62 13.73 1.99
C VAL A 170 3.23 14.78 2.92
N GLU A 171 3.64 15.92 2.39
CA GLU A 171 4.23 17.01 3.17
C GLU A 171 3.24 17.63 4.15
N MET A 172 1.99 17.90 3.71
CA MET A 172 0.94 18.43 4.58
C MET A 172 0.70 17.50 5.77
N THR A 173 0.58 16.20 5.50
CA THR A 173 0.33 15.17 6.52
C THR A 173 1.50 15.03 7.49
N ALA A 174 2.73 14.99 6.97
CA ALA A 174 3.94 14.87 7.81
C ALA A 174 4.16 16.10 8.71
N ARG A 175 3.83 17.32 8.23
CA ARG A 175 3.88 18.57 9.04
C ARG A 175 2.97 18.52 10.27
N ARG A 176 1.89 17.73 10.23
CA ARG A 176 0.99 17.47 11.37
C ARG A 176 1.54 16.40 12.34
N GLY A 177 2.76 15.89 12.12
CA GLY A 177 3.34 14.83 12.96
C GLY A 177 2.72 13.44 12.76
N LEU A 178 1.86 13.28 11.74
CA LEU A 178 1.23 12.00 11.43
C LEU A 178 2.20 11.07 10.69
N ALA A 179 2.08 9.76 10.92
CA ALA A 179 2.82 8.78 10.14
C ALA A 179 2.28 8.72 8.71
N VAL A 180 3.19 8.72 7.72
CA VAL A 180 2.81 8.71 6.30
C VAL A 180 3.38 7.47 5.61
N GLY A 181 2.51 6.69 4.97
CA GLY A 181 2.88 5.56 4.13
C GLY A 181 2.65 5.84 2.64
N GLY A 182 3.48 5.25 1.79
CA GLY A 182 3.32 5.30 0.34
C GLY A 182 3.17 3.92 -0.27
N HIS A 183 2.15 3.71 -1.12
CA HIS A 183 1.98 2.48 -1.89
C HIS A 183 2.47 2.69 -3.32
N LEU A 184 3.24 1.72 -3.83
CA LEU A 184 3.74 1.71 -5.20
C LEU A 184 3.43 0.37 -5.88
N ILE A 185 3.20 0.43 -7.19
CA ILE A 185 2.96 -0.73 -8.03
C ILE A 185 4.13 -0.91 -8.99
N ILE A 186 4.91 -1.96 -8.80
CA ILE A 186 6.05 -2.30 -9.66
C ILE A 186 5.57 -2.94 -10.96
N GLY A 187 6.04 -2.42 -12.09
CA GLY A 187 5.76 -2.96 -13.42
C GLY A 187 4.55 -2.35 -14.11
N LEU A 188 4.19 -1.11 -13.77
CA LEU A 188 3.18 -0.31 -14.47
C LEU A 188 3.59 -0.04 -15.94
N PRO A 189 2.63 0.29 -16.82
CA PRO A 189 2.90 0.52 -18.23
C PRO A 189 3.92 1.64 -18.46
N GLY A 190 4.91 1.39 -19.32
CA GLY A 190 5.89 2.38 -19.75
C GLY A 190 7.06 2.61 -18.80
N GLU A 191 7.12 1.91 -17.67
CA GLU A 191 8.25 1.99 -16.75
C GLU A 191 9.31 0.95 -17.07
N SER A 192 10.56 1.40 -17.19
CA SER A 192 11.72 0.54 -17.25
C SER A 192 12.17 0.11 -15.85
N ARG A 193 13.09 -0.87 -15.79
CA ARG A 193 13.73 -1.27 -14.54
C ARG A 193 14.43 -0.09 -13.85
N ASP A 194 15.11 0.75 -14.64
CA ASP A 194 15.83 1.91 -14.12
C ASP A 194 14.89 2.97 -13.59
N ASP A 195 13.73 3.18 -14.23
CA ASP A 195 12.70 4.09 -13.74
C ASP A 195 12.21 3.63 -12.35
N ILE A 196 11.85 2.36 -12.20
CA ILE A 196 11.37 1.80 -10.92
C ILE A 196 12.43 1.94 -9.83
N VAL A 197 13.69 1.67 -10.13
CA VAL A 197 14.80 1.84 -9.18
C VAL A 197 14.98 3.32 -8.82
N ASN A 198 14.85 4.24 -9.78
CA ASN A 198 15.00 5.68 -9.58
C ASN A 198 13.85 6.29 -8.77
N GLU A 199 12.66 5.68 -8.72
CA GLU A 199 11.59 6.10 -7.81
C GLU A 199 12.08 6.19 -6.36
N THR A 200 13.02 5.34 -5.95
CA THR A 200 13.58 5.37 -4.59
C THR A 200 14.22 6.72 -4.26
N THR A 201 14.78 7.42 -5.24
CA THR A 201 15.34 8.76 -5.06
C THR A 201 14.24 9.78 -4.76
N LEU A 202 13.13 9.70 -5.47
CA LEU A 202 11.96 10.56 -5.26
C LEU A 202 11.28 10.27 -3.92
N LEU A 203 11.13 8.99 -3.57
CA LEU A 203 10.57 8.57 -2.28
C LEU A 203 11.44 9.00 -1.09
N ASN A 204 12.75 8.94 -1.24
CA ASN A 204 13.69 9.38 -0.19
C ASN A 204 13.60 10.88 0.09
N ALA A 205 13.20 11.69 -0.90
CA ALA A 205 12.99 13.13 -0.74
C ALA A 205 11.70 13.45 0.02
N LEU A 206 10.73 12.52 0.09
CA LEU A 206 9.48 12.72 0.79
C LEU A 206 9.60 12.33 2.27
N PRO A 207 8.88 13.02 3.17
CA PRO A 207 8.84 12.70 4.60
C PRO A 207 7.97 11.45 4.90
N LEU A 208 8.15 10.37 4.13
CA LEU A 208 7.46 9.11 4.33
C LEU A 208 8.00 8.37 5.57
N THR A 209 7.13 7.82 6.38
CA THR A 209 7.46 6.87 7.44
C THR A 209 7.66 5.47 6.88
N SER A 210 6.83 5.09 5.91
CA SER A 210 6.85 3.72 5.35
C SER A 210 6.53 3.69 3.87
N VAL A 211 6.96 2.60 3.22
CA VAL A 211 6.60 2.26 1.84
C VAL A 211 6.04 0.84 1.77
N LYS A 212 5.22 0.61 0.76
CA LYS A 212 4.60 -0.68 0.49
C LYS A 212 4.66 -0.95 -1.01
N PHE A 213 5.35 -2.00 -1.40
CA PHE A 213 5.47 -2.41 -2.79
C PHE A 213 4.47 -3.50 -3.14
N HIS A 214 3.89 -3.39 -4.33
CA HIS A 214 3.05 -4.38 -4.95
C HIS A 214 3.56 -4.63 -6.37
N GLN A 215 3.66 -5.88 -6.81
CA GLN A 215 3.80 -6.16 -8.24
C GLN A 215 2.47 -5.88 -8.94
N LEU A 216 2.54 -5.42 -10.18
CA LEU A 216 1.35 -5.26 -11.02
C LEU A 216 0.65 -6.61 -11.21
N GLN A 217 -0.63 -6.65 -10.90
CA GLN A 217 -1.51 -7.77 -11.20
C GLN A 217 -2.66 -7.30 -12.07
N ILE A 218 -2.89 -8.00 -13.17
CA ILE A 218 -3.99 -7.72 -14.08
C ILE A 218 -5.21 -8.47 -13.56
N LEU A 219 -6.22 -7.71 -13.17
CA LEU A 219 -7.43 -8.23 -12.53
C LEU A 219 -8.58 -8.31 -13.52
N LYS A 220 -9.43 -9.32 -13.35
CA LYS A 220 -10.67 -9.49 -14.13
C LYS A 220 -11.60 -8.29 -13.95
N ASP A 221 -12.36 -8.00 -14.98
CA ASP A 221 -13.36 -6.92 -15.03
C ASP A 221 -12.76 -5.52 -14.84
N THR A 222 -11.47 -5.34 -15.17
CA THR A 222 -10.78 -4.04 -15.17
C THR A 222 -10.54 -3.55 -16.58
N GLU A 223 -10.29 -2.24 -16.73
CA GLU A 223 -9.88 -1.66 -18.01
C GLU A 223 -8.53 -2.24 -18.45
N MET A 224 -7.62 -2.48 -17.52
CA MET A 224 -6.31 -3.05 -17.81
C MET A 224 -6.40 -4.49 -18.36
N GLU A 225 -7.39 -5.29 -17.95
CA GLU A 225 -7.66 -6.59 -18.59
C GLU A 225 -8.03 -6.41 -20.07
N ARG A 226 -8.87 -5.42 -20.40
CA ARG A 226 -9.23 -5.11 -21.80
C ARG A 226 -8.02 -4.62 -22.59
N GLN A 227 -7.22 -3.73 -22.01
CA GLN A 227 -5.98 -3.24 -22.60
C GLN A 227 -4.95 -4.37 -22.84
N TYR A 228 -4.92 -5.37 -21.96
CA TYR A 228 -4.01 -6.51 -22.09
C TYR A 228 -4.29 -7.39 -23.33
N ALA A 229 -5.44 -7.28 -23.94
CA ALA A 229 -5.74 -7.92 -25.23
C ALA A 229 -4.90 -7.33 -26.40
N ASP A 230 -4.48 -6.06 -26.29
CA ASP A 230 -3.59 -5.40 -27.25
C ASP A 230 -2.13 -5.83 -27.07
N GLU A 231 -1.46 -6.18 -28.16
CA GLU A 231 -0.09 -6.67 -28.14
C GLU A 231 0.93 -5.56 -27.77
N ASN A 232 0.71 -4.33 -28.25
CA ASN A 232 1.57 -3.20 -27.94
C ASN A 232 1.46 -2.85 -26.43
N PHE A 233 0.26 -2.91 -25.88
CA PHE A 233 0.07 -2.72 -24.45
C PHE A 233 0.79 -3.81 -23.65
N ARG A 234 0.66 -5.10 -24.03
CA ARG A 234 1.41 -6.19 -23.37
C ARG A 234 2.91 -5.98 -23.44
N ALA A 235 3.41 -5.49 -24.56
CA ALA A 235 4.84 -5.20 -24.75
C ALA A 235 5.32 -4.00 -23.88
N SER A 236 4.43 -3.09 -23.52
CA SER A 236 4.75 -1.96 -22.63
C SER A 236 4.84 -2.35 -21.14
N LEU A 237 4.37 -3.55 -20.79
CA LEU A 237 4.41 -4.04 -19.41
C LEU A 237 5.69 -4.83 -19.16
N MET A 238 6.39 -4.51 -18.09
CA MET A 238 7.52 -5.30 -17.65
C MET A 238 7.07 -6.72 -17.27
N GLN A 239 7.71 -7.72 -17.85
CA GLN A 239 7.57 -9.12 -17.44
C GLN A 239 8.79 -9.50 -16.59
N LEU A 240 8.55 -9.86 -15.34
CA LEU A 240 9.58 -10.24 -14.39
C LEU A 240 9.39 -11.69 -13.98
N THR A 241 10.46 -12.46 -14.04
CA THR A 241 10.52 -13.73 -13.28
C THR A 241 10.56 -13.43 -11.78
N LEU A 242 10.41 -14.45 -10.96
CA LEU A 242 10.51 -14.32 -9.51
C LEU A 242 11.89 -13.79 -9.09
N GLU A 243 12.95 -14.32 -9.70
CA GLU A 243 14.34 -13.95 -9.42
C GLU A 243 14.62 -12.50 -9.81
N GLU A 244 14.13 -12.08 -10.98
CA GLU A 244 14.26 -10.67 -11.44
C GLU A 244 13.49 -9.71 -10.54
N TYR A 245 12.30 -10.09 -10.08
CA TYR A 245 11.52 -9.29 -9.13
C TYR A 245 12.25 -9.15 -7.79
N VAL A 246 12.74 -10.25 -7.23
CA VAL A 246 13.52 -10.24 -5.98
C VAL A 246 14.77 -9.37 -6.13
N ALA A 247 15.48 -9.50 -7.25
CA ALA A 247 16.66 -8.68 -7.54
C ALA A 247 16.31 -7.19 -7.65
N LEU A 248 15.20 -6.84 -8.31
CA LEU A 248 14.71 -5.46 -8.43
C LEU A 248 14.35 -4.87 -7.07
N VAL A 249 13.60 -5.61 -6.24
CA VAL A 249 13.25 -5.17 -4.88
C VAL A 249 14.51 -4.95 -4.04
N CYS A 250 15.53 -5.82 -4.15
CA CYS A 250 16.82 -5.61 -3.48
C CYS A 250 17.51 -4.33 -3.97
N ASP A 251 17.52 -4.05 -5.27
CA ASP A 251 18.09 -2.82 -5.83
C ASP A 251 17.38 -1.56 -5.29
N MET A 252 16.07 -1.63 -5.08
CA MET A 252 15.30 -0.56 -4.46
C MET A 252 15.64 -0.42 -2.98
N LEU A 253 15.64 -1.52 -2.22
CA LEU A 253 15.95 -1.52 -0.78
C LEU A 253 17.35 -0.97 -0.48
N GLU A 254 18.36 -1.35 -1.28
CA GLU A 254 19.73 -0.85 -1.14
C GLU A 254 19.80 0.69 -1.28
N ARG A 255 18.87 1.31 -2.02
CA ARG A 255 18.82 2.76 -2.28
C ARG A 255 17.86 3.51 -1.38
N LEU A 256 16.89 2.84 -0.76
CA LEU A 256 16.01 3.46 0.23
C LEU A 256 16.78 3.91 1.46
N ARG A 257 16.43 5.06 2.02
CA ARG A 257 17.03 5.52 3.27
C ARG A 257 16.82 4.50 4.40
N PRO A 258 17.79 4.31 5.31
CA PRO A 258 17.77 3.22 6.31
C PRO A 258 16.62 3.31 7.32
N ASP A 259 16.09 4.51 7.57
CA ASP A 259 14.99 4.76 8.50
C ASP A 259 13.59 4.51 7.91
N MET A 260 13.48 4.37 6.58
CA MET A 260 12.20 4.09 5.92
C MET A 260 11.73 2.67 6.25
N VAL A 261 10.52 2.56 6.77
CA VAL A 261 9.93 1.26 7.09
C VAL A 261 9.35 0.62 5.82
N VAL A 262 9.67 -0.65 5.60
CA VAL A 262 9.11 -1.43 4.48
C VAL A 262 7.98 -2.30 5.02
N GLU A 263 6.76 -1.93 4.69
CA GLU A 263 5.59 -2.66 5.17
C GLU A 263 5.40 -3.98 4.43
N ARG A 264 5.61 -3.95 3.10
CA ARG A 264 5.40 -5.10 2.23
C ARG A 264 6.29 -4.98 1.00
N VAL A 265 6.76 -6.11 0.51
CA VAL A 265 7.59 -6.19 -0.71
C VAL A 265 6.83 -6.77 -1.90
N ALA A 266 5.62 -7.31 -1.71
CA ALA A 266 4.74 -7.80 -2.77
C ALA A 266 3.29 -7.88 -2.30
N GLY A 267 2.34 -7.87 -3.25
CA GLY A 267 0.91 -8.06 -3.00
C GLY A 267 0.40 -9.39 -3.55
N GLU A 268 -0.63 -9.95 -2.91
CA GLU A 268 -1.29 -11.18 -3.35
C GLU A 268 -2.78 -10.92 -3.57
N VAL A 269 -3.29 -11.46 -4.66
CA VAL A 269 -4.71 -11.41 -5.00
C VAL A 269 -5.21 -12.84 -5.17
N PRO A 270 -6.40 -13.17 -4.63
CA PRO A 270 -6.97 -14.49 -4.83
C PRO A 270 -7.06 -14.86 -6.31
N PRO A 271 -6.70 -16.09 -6.71
CA PRO A 271 -6.63 -16.51 -8.12
C PRO A 271 -7.94 -16.27 -8.91
N ARG A 272 -9.09 -16.29 -8.23
CA ARG A 272 -10.39 -16.02 -8.86
C ARG A 272 -10.51 -14.63 -9.48
N TYR A 273 -9.73 -13.67 -9.00
CA TYR A 273 -9.71 -12.28 -9.51
C TYR A 273 -8.63 -12.03 -10.56
N GLN A 274 -7.67 -12.95 -10.72
CA GLN A 274 -6.57 -12.77 -11.68
C GLN A 274 -7.07 -13.02 -13.11
N ALA A 275 -6.81 -12.07 -14.01
CA ALA A 275 -7.04 -12.23 -15.45
C ALA A 275 -5.88 -12.95 -16.13
N CYS A 276 -4.65 -12.71 -15.65
CA CYS A 276 -3.39 -13.21 -16.22
C CYS A 276 -2.60 -14.01 -15.17
N PRO A 277 -3.04 -15.25 -14.86
CA PRO A 277 -2.37 -16.05 -13.82
C PRO A 277 -0.93 -16.47 -14.17
N GLU A 278 -0.55 -16.39 -15.45
CA GLU A 278 0.82 -16.61 -15.93
C GLU A 278 1.80 -15.54 -15.44
N ARG A 279 1.32 -14.36 -15.09
CA ARG A 279 2.12 -13.28 -14.50
C ARG A 279 2.33 -13.42 -12.99
N SER A 280 1.70 -14.42 -12.37
CA SER A 280 1.88 -14.68 -10.93
C SER A 280 3.16 -15.44 -10.67
N PHE A 281 3.88 -15.05 -9.64
CA PHE A 281 5.10 -15.75 -9.24
C PHE A 281 4.79 -17.18 -8.76
N ARG A 282 5.61 -18.11 -9.22
CA ARG A 282 5.48 -19.54 -8.90
C ARG A 282 6.77 -20.07 -8.29
N ARG A 283 6.62 -21.05 -7.41
CA ARG A 283 7.72 -21.86 -6.91
C ARG A 283 8.21 -22.82 -7.99
N ALA A 284 9.37 -23.46 -7.78
CA ALA A 284 9.90 -24.47 -8.65
C ALA A 284 8.97 -25.67 -8.85
N ASP A 285 8.09 -25.97 -7.88
CA ASP A 285 7.08 -27.02 -7.96
C ASP A 285 5.78 -26.58 -8.70
N GLY A 286 5.76 -25.37 -9.28
CA GLY A 286 4.63 -24.82 -10.03
C GLY A 286 3.53 -24.19 -9.17
N ARG A 287 3.57 -24.30 -7.84
CA ARG A 287 2.60 -23.66 -6.95
C ARG A 287 2.79 -22.15 -6.92
N LEU A 288 1.69 -21.42 -6.70
CA LEU A 288 1.74 -19.96 -6.52
C LEU A 288 2.59 -19.62 -5.28
N MET A 289 3.45 -18.63 -5.44
CA MET A 289 4.23 -18.03 -4.35
C MET A 289 3.29 -17.27 -3.42
N ARG A 290 3.46 -17.43 -2.12
CA ARG A 290 2.72 -16.66 -1.12
C ARG A 290 3.48 -15.40 -0.71
N ASN A 291 2.75 -14.34 -0.39
CA ASN A 291 3.33 -13.08 0.08
C ASN A 291 4.30 -13.24 1.25
N GLU A 292 4.03 -14.19 2.15
CA GLU A 292 4.86 -14.44 3.33
C GLU A 292 6.22 -15.08 3.02
N GLU A 293 6.43 -15.56 1.80
CA GLU A 293 7.67 -16.20 1.35
C GLU A 293 8.63 -15.21 0.69
N LEU A 294 8.08 -14.20 -0.02
CA LEU A 294 8.88 -13.20 -0.72
C LEU A 294 9.84 -12.42 0.20
N PRO A 295 9.44 -11.98 1.40
CA PRO A 295 10.36 -11.36 2.35
C PRO A 295 11.60 -12.21 2.66
N THR A 296 11.44 -13.53 2.75
CA THR A 296 12.55 -14.45 3.02
C THR A 296 13.49 -14.55 1.82
N LEU A 297 12.95 -14.57 0.60
CA LEU A 297 13.78 -14.57 -0.63
C LEU A 297 14.54 -13.26 -0.79
N VAL A 298 13.91 -12.13 -0.52
CA VAL A 298 14.55 -10.81 -0.55
C VAL A 298 15.68 -10.73 0.48
N ASP A 299 15.45 -11.20 1.71
CA ASP A 299 16.47 -11.23 2.76
C ASP A 299 17.65 -12.13 2.39
N ALA A 300 17.39 -13.32 1.82
CA ALA A 300 18.41 -14.23 1.35
C ALA A 300 19.24 -13.63 0.19
N GLU A 301 18.61 -12.92 -0.73
CA GLU A 301 19.30 -12.25 -1.83
C GLU A 301 20.17 -11.09 -1.33
N LEU A 302 19.65 -10.26 -0.40
CA LEU A 302 20.46 -9.22 0.24
C LEU A 302 21.66 -9.81 0.98
N GLN A 303 21.48 -10.94 1.69
CA GLN A 303 22.57 -11.65 2.33
C GLN A 303 23.60 -12.18 1.32
N ARG A 304 23.15 -12.76 0.19
CA ARG A 304 24.04 -13.23 -0.89
C ARG A 304 24.86 -12.10 -1.50
N ARG A 305 24.29 -10.89 -1.58
CA ARG A 305 24.96 -9.67 -2.04
C ARG A 305 25.91 -9.06 -0.99
N GLY A 306 25.89 -9.51 0.25
CA GLY A 306 26.58 -8.84 1.36
C GLY A 306 26.06 -7.42 1.60
N SER A 307 24.75 -7.22 1.41
CA SER A 307 24.11 -5.91 1.36
C SER A 307 22.92 -5.83 2.29
N GLN A 308 22.42 -4.60 2.52
CA GLN A 308 21.24 -4.30 3.35
C GLN A 308 20.56 -3.04 2.86
N GLN A 309 19.39 -2.74 3.43
CA GLN A 309 18.70 -1.47 3.17
C GLN A 309 19.63 -0.29 3.42
N GLY A 310 19.63 0.64 2.48
CA GLY A 310 20.42 1.86 2.56
C GLY A 310 21.91 1.71 2.25
N SER A 311 22.40 0.51 1.90
CA SER A 311 23.82 0.30 1.56
C SER A 311 24.30 1.15 0.37
N ARG A 312 23.38 1.57 -0.50
CA ARG A 312 23.62 2.46 -1.65
C ARG A 312 22.86 3.79 -1.55
N TYR A 313 22.28 4.08 -0.38
CA TYR A 313 21.62 5.34 -0.16
C TYR A 313 22.60 6.49 -0.17
N LYS A 314 22.33 7.48 -1.02
CA LYS A 314 23.08 8.74 -1.05
C LYS A 314 22.20 9.82 -0.42
N LYS A 315 22.61 10.33 0.75
CA LYS A 315 21.91 11.46 1.35
C LYS A 315 21.97 12.64 0.37
N GLN A 316 20.81 13.09 -0.04
CA GLN A 316 20.75 14.33 -0.83
C GLN A 316 21.20 15.45 0.08
N THR A 317 22.26 16.14 -0.31
CA THR A 317 22.65 17.40 0.35
C THR A 317 21.66 18.46 -0.13
N PRO A 318 21.05 19.25 0.79
CA PRO A 318 20.09 20.29 0.44
C PRO A 318 20.68 21.35 -0.48
#